data_d0b333d2ed4078ad96da8af759403459
#
_entry.id   d0b333d2ed4078ad96da8af759403459
#
_cell.length_a   1.000
_cell.length_b   1.000
_cell.length_c   1.000
_cell.angle_alpha   90.00
_cell.angle_beta   90.00
_cell.angle_gamma   90.00
#
_symmetry.space_group_name_H-M   'P 1'
#
loop_
_entity.id
_entity.type
_entity.pdbx_description
1 polymer ?
#
loop_
_entity_poly.entity_id
_entity_poly.type
_entity_poly.pdbx_seq_one_letter_code
_entity_poly.pdbx_strand_id
1 'polypeptide(L)' 'MDLEVPVRIKETVPIYYKYALTFEEAAEYFNIGINRLRMLTSEPNCDFVLLVGSKRLIKREKFEKFLDKTDII' A
#
# COMPACT_ATOMS: atom_id res chain seq x y z
N MET A 1 23.51 -6.92 19.63
CA MET A 1 23.10 -6.80 19.44
C MET A 1 22.60 -6.32 19.44
N ASP A 2 22.31 -6.46 19.34
CA ASP A 2 21.73 -6.12 19.15
C ASP A 2 21.03 -5.63 19.29
N LEU A 3 20.78 -5.55 19.59
CA LEU A 3 20.10 -5.12 19.52
C LEU A 3 19.58 -4.39 19.28
N GLU A 4 19.75 -4.21 19.27
CA GLU A 4 19.38 -3.45 18.75
C GLU A 4 18.65 -3.26 18.10
N VAL A 5 18.83 -3.35 18.21
CA VAL A 5 18.14 -3.57 17.25
C VAL A 5 16.77 -3.66 17.31
N PRO A 6 16.17 -3.71 18.09
CA PRO A 6 14.80 -3.90 18.20
C PRO A 6 13.91 -2.90 17.61
N VAL A 7 14.38 -1.74 17.46
CA VAL A 7 13.62 -0.73 16.83
C VAL A 7 13.07 -1.17 15.54
N ARG A 8 13.81 -1.93 14.86
CA ARG A 8 13.41 -2.35 13.58
C ARG A 8 12.38 -3.39 13.58
N ILE A 9 12.02 -3.85 14.72
CA ILE A 9 11.07 -4.91 14.78
C ILE A 9 9.79 -4.58 14.09
N LYS A 10 9.32 -3.36 14.23
CA LYS A 10 8.07 -3.04 13.57
C LYS A 10 8.22 -3.04 12.07
N GLU A 11 9.45 -2.96 11.60
CA GLU A 11 9.66 -2.98 10.19
C GLU A 11 9.77 -4.37 9.64
N THR A 12 9.69 -5.36 10.51
CA THR A 12 9.79 -6.72 10.06
C THR A 12 8.45 -7.33 9.74
N VAL A 13 7.36 -6.57 9.85
CA VAL A 13 6.06 -7.08 9.46
C VAL A 13 6.05 -7.23 7.96
N PRO A 14 5.86 -8.44 7.45
CA PRO A 14 5.83 -8.62 5.99
C PRO A 14 4.69 -7.83 5.37
N ILE A 15 4.92 -7.35 4.18
CA ILE A 15 3.93 -6.53 3.50
C ILE A 15 2.62 -7.26 3.33
N TYR A 16 2.64 -8.54 3.05
CA TYR A 16 1.40 -9.28 2.82
C TYR A 16 0.57 -9.47 4.09
N TYR A 17 1.10 -9.07 5.25
CA TYR A 17 0.33 -9.07 6.48
C TYR A 17 -0.18 -7.68 6.85
N LYS A 18 0.23 -6.65 6.14
CA LYS A 18 -0.18 -5.30 6.47
C LYS A 18 -1.57 -5.01 5.93
N TYR A 19 -2.36 -4.32 6.72
CA TYR A 19 -3.69 -3.92 6.29
C TYR A 19 -3.61 -2.85 5.20
N ALA A 20 -2.71 -1.90 5.37
CA ALA A 20 -2.55 -0.80 4.43
C ALA A 20 -1.07 -0.60 4.14
N LEU A 21 -0.77 -0.12 2.94
CA LEU A 21 0.59 0.05 2.47
C LEU A 21 0.84 1.51 2.13
N THR A 22 2.08 1.95 2.31
CA THR A 22 2.50 3.23 1.72
C THR A 22 2.53 3.08 0.20
N PHE A 23 2.61 4.20 -0.49
CA PHE A 23 2.72 4.14 -1.95
C PHE A 23 3.98 3.40 -2.38
N GLU A 24 5.08 3.62 -1.67
CA GLU A 24 6.32 2.93 -2.00
C GLU A 24 6.19 1.41 -1.82
N GLU A 25 5.58 1.01 -0.72
CA GLU A 25 5.37 -0.41 -0.48
C GLU A 25 4.45 -1.00 -1.53
N ALA A 26 3.38 -0.29 -1.87
CA ALA A 26 2.43 -0.79 -2.85
C ALA A 26 3.05 -0.85 -4.23
N ALA A 27 3.86 0.14 -4.58
CA ALA A 27 4.51 0.15 -5.88
C ALA A 27 5.39 -1.08 -6.05
N GLU A 28 6.10 -1.44 -5.01
CA GLU A 28 6.98 -2.59 -5.07
C GLU A 28 6.21 -3.90 -5.02
N TYR A 29 5.23 -3.97 -4.13
CA TYR A 29 4.47 -5.19 -3.95
C TYR A 29 3.62 -5.53 -5.18
N PHE A 30 2.98 -4.52 -5.77
CA PHE A 30 2.10 -4.73 -6.91
C PHE A 30 2.79 -4.48 -8.25
N ASN A 31 4.02 -3.98 -8.22
CA ASN A 31 4.78 -3.67 -9.43
C ASN A 31 4.06 -2.63 -10.27
N ILE A 32 3.58 -1.58 -9.64
CA ILE A 32 2.87 -0.49 -10.30
C ILE A 32 3.54 0.81 -9.90
N GLY A 33 3.72 1.72 -10.85
CA GLY A 33 4.39 2.98 -10.57
C GLY A 33 3.66 3.86 -9.58
N ILE A 34 4.39 4.63 -8.80
CA ILE A 34 3.81 5.48 -7.77
C ILE A 34 2.87 6.52 -8.36
N ASN A 35 3.22 7.08 -9.50
CA ASN A 35 2.35 8.07 -10.14
C ASN A 35 1.01 7.48 -10.52
N ARG A 36 1.01 6.24 -10.98
CA ARG A 36 -0.23 5.57 -11.30
C ARG A 36 -1.07 5.34 -10.04
N LEU A 37 -0.40 4.98 -8.94
CA LEU A 37 -1.11 4.80 -7.68
C LEU A 37 -1.71 6.11 -7.19
N ARG A 38 -1.00 7.21 -7.38
CA ARG A 38 -1.57 8.51 -7.02
C ARG A 38 -2.82 8.82 -7.83
N MET A 39 -2.77 8.55 -9.12
CA MET A 39 -3.93 8.77 -9.97
C MET A 39 -5.12 7.93 -9.53
N LEU A 40 -4.87 6.65 -9.26
CA LEU A 40 -5.96 5.77 -8.88
C LEU A 40 -6.59 6.16 -7.56
N THR A 41 -5.78 6.59 -6.60
CA THR A 41 -6.30 6.94 -5.29
C THR A 41 -6.94 8.32 -5.26
N SER A 42 -6.80 9.11 -6.31
CA SER A 42 -7.46 10.42 -6.35
C SER A 42 -8.85 10.36 -6.95
N GLU A 43 -9.27 9.20 -7.43
CA GLU A 43 -10.62 9.05 -7.98
C GLU A 43 -11.66 9.11 -6.86
N PRO A 44 -12.77 9.79 -7.09
CA PRO A 44 -13.78 9.93 -6.03
C PRO A 44 -14.34 8.63 -5.53
N ASN A 45 -14.39 7.62 -6.38
CA ASN A 45 -14.99 6.33 -6.01
C ASN A 45 -13.96 5.31 -5.56
N CYS A 46 -12.74 5.74 -5.28
CA CYS A 46 -11.70 4.82 -4.87
C CYS A 46 -12.01 4.27 -3.47
N ASP A 47 -12.19 2.97 -3.37
CA ASP A 47 -12.51 2.36 -2.08
C ASP A 47 -11.30 1.68 -1.45
N PHE A 48 -10.14 1.73 -2.09
CA PHE A 48 -8.95 1.11 -1.52
C PHE A 48 -7.97 2.13 -0.95
N VAL A 49 -8.36 3.39 -0.83
CA VAL A 49 -7.50 4.39 -0.22
C VAL A 49 -7.90 4.57 1.25
N LEU A 50 -6.90 4.70 2.11
CA LEU A 50 -7.10 4.96 3.53
C LEU A 50 -6.42 6.27 3.85
N LEU A 51 -7.18 7.21 4.40
CA LEU A 51 -6.62 8.49 4.78
C LEU A 51 -6.26 8.47 6.25
N VAL A 52 -4.99 8.78 6.54
CA VAL A 52 -4.50 8.84 7.90
C VAL A 52 -3.88 10.21 8.07
N GLY A 53 -4.67 11.12 8.65
CA GLY A 53 -4.25 12.52 8.67
C GLY A 53 -4.14 13.03 7.26
N SER A 54 -2.98 13.54 6.89
CA SER A 54 -2.75 14.04 5.54
C SER A 54 -2.12 12.97 4.64
N LYS A 55 -1.93 11.76 5.15
CA LYS A 55 -1.31 10.70 4.37
C LYS A 55 -2.35 9.84 3.70
N ARG A 56 -2.02 9.33 2.52
CA ARG A 56 -2.84 8.35 1.84
C ARG A 56 -2.10 7.03 1.84
N LEU A 57 -2.81 5.99 2.25
CA LEU A 57 -2.29 4.63 2.22
C LEU A 57 -3.21 3.80 1.35
N ILE A 58 -2.74 2.64 0.93
CA ILE A 58 -3.50 1.76 0.06
C ILE A 58 -3.91 0.54 0.86
N LYS A 59 -5.22 0.27 0.91
CA LYS A 59 -5.72 -0.93 1.57
C LYS A 59 -5.37 -2.12 0.70
N ARG A 60 -4.49 -2.96 1.21
CA ARG A 60 -3.88 -4.01 0.40
C ARG A 60 -4.91 -4.96 -0.21
N GLU A 61 -5.79 -5.50 0.62
CA GLU A 61 -6.74 -6.51 0.12
C GLU A 61 -7.75 -5.90 -0.85
N LYS A 62 -8.20 -4.70 -0.57
CA LYS A 62 -9.15 -4.07 -1.48
C LYS A 62 -8.51 -3.75 -2.82
N PHE A 63 -7.25 -3.35 -2.81
CA PHE A 63 -6.54 -3.08 -4.05
C PHE A 63 -6.31 -4.38 -4.81
N GLU A 64 -6.01 -5.47 -4.10
CA GLU A 64 -5.90 -6.76 -4.75
C GLU A 64 -7.17 -7.14 -5.49
N LYS A 65 -8.32 -6.91 -4.84
CA LYS A 65 -9.59 -7.21 -5.48
C LYS A 65 -9.86 -6.30 -6.68
N PHE A 66 -9.45 -5.05 -6.57
CA PHE A 66 -9.57 -4.13 -7.70
C PHE A 66 -8.75 -4.63 -8.88
N LEU A 67 -7.53 -5.07 -8.62
CA LEU A 67 -6.67 -5.57 -9.69
C LEU A 67 -7.19 -6.86 -10.30
N ASP A 68 -7.86 -7.70 -9.50
CA ASP A 68 -8.41 -8.94 -10.00
C ASP A 68 -9.46 -8.69 -11.10
N LYS A 69 -10.10 -7.54 -11.06
CA LYS A 69 -11.12 -7.20 -12.04
C LYS A 69 -10.63 -6.31 -13.15
N THR A 70 -9.35 -5.99 -13.14
CA THR A 70 -8.79 -5.00 -14.04
C THR A 70 -7.67 -5.62 -14.84
N ASP A 71 -7.74 -5.53 -16.15
CA ASP A 71 -6.69 -6.04 -17.01
C ASP A 71 -5.67 -4.97 -17.38
N ILE A 72 -6.12 -3.72 -17.40
CA ILE A 72 -5.25 -2.60 -17.78
C ILE A 72 -5.46 -1.47 -16.79
N ILE A 73 -4.38 -0.95 -16.36
CA ILE A 73 -4.40 0.17 -15.42
C ILE A 73 -3.84 1.41 -16.06
#